data_bad66141a7a416a4487588ea2ffdf07c
#
_entry.id   bad66141a7a416a4487588ea2ffdf07c
#
_cell.length_a   1.000
_cell.length_b   1.000
_cell.length_c   1.000
_cell.angle_alpha   90.00
_cell.angle_beta   90.00
_cell.angle_gamma   90.00
#
_symmetry.space_group_name_H-M   'P 1'
#
loop_
_entity.id
_entity.type
_entity.pdbx_description
1 polymer ?
#
loop_
_entity_poly.entity_id
_entity_poly.type
_entity_poly.pdbx_seq_one_letter_code
_entity_poly.pdbx_strand_id
1 'polypeptide(L)'
;MALLVPLLFVVTAGVLSVMATLLVSQPNREVWATEVQSEAQEPYLISQYDKLFQEVGGEYGVDWLLLSAIARAESEFRFDAVSKAGAVGLMQIMPSVARSMGYEREQLFDVQTNVAIAAQLLQENNAMLRLAEGFDETERLKFILACYNAGYSRVADARRLARFHEDNANQWGTVAGYLELLSEPEFAEHEVVQSGEFYGSEETIAYVGRVMRIYRNYRNKIVL
;
A
#
# COMPACT_ATOMS: atom_id res chain seq x y z
N MET A 1 -55.61 61.96 53.33
CA MET A 1 -56.18 61.04 52.34
C MET A 1 -55.58 61.36 50.98
N ALA A 2 -54.93 60.45 50.38
CA ALA A 2 -54.46 60.42 48.97
C ALA A 2 -52.97 60.25 48.76
N LEU A 3 -52.69 59.22 47.95
CA LEU A 3 -51.62 59.02 47.06
C LEU A 3 -50.25 58.51 47.60
N LEU A 4 -50.24 57.19 47.83
CA LEU A 4 -49.02 56.40 47.93
C LEU A 4 -49.09 55.16 47.00
N VAL A 5 -49.56 55.29 45.77
CA VAL A 5 -49.70 54.12 44.86
C VAL A 5 -48.85 54.20 43.60
N PRO A 6 -48.21 55.27 43.13
CA PRO A 6 -47.41 55.16 41.91
C PRO A 6 -45.95 54.79 42.10
N LEU A 7 -45.36 54.72 43.28
CA LEU A 7 -43.93 54.49 43.41
C LEU A 7 -43.51 53.00 43.41
N LEU A 8 -44.47 52.09 43.67
CA LEU A 8 -44.18 50.64 43.74
C LEU A 8 -44.18 49.99 42.37
N PHE A 9 -44.88 50.56 41.40
CA PHE A 9 -45.00 49.96 40.05
C PHE A 9 -43.79 50.25 39.17
N VAL A 10 -43.07 51.35 39.41
CA VAL A 10 -41.90 51.73 38.61
C VAL A 10 -40.66 50.90 38.97
N VAL A 11 -40.51 50.51 40.25
CA VAL A 11 -39.36 49.75 40.73
C VAL A 11 -39.47 48.27 40.28
N THR A 12 -40.71 47.72 40.25
CA THR A 12 -40.90 46.34 39.81
C THR A 12 -40.74 46.14 38.31
N ALA A 13 -41.11 47.14 37.49
CA ALA A 13 -40.89 47.05 36.04
C ALA A 13 -39.41 47.21 35.65
N GLY A 14 -38.63 48.01 36.41
CA GLY A 14 -37.19 48.19 36.17
C GLY A 14 -36.37 46.94 36.50
N VAL A 15 -36.72 46.26 37.60
CA VAL A 15 -36.03 45.03 38.05
C VAL A 15 -36.33 43.86 37.13
N LEU A 16 -37.56 43.74 36.65
CA LEU A 16 -37.94 42.71 35.66
C LEU A 16 -37.30 42.93 34.31
N SER A 17 -37.10 44.20 33.87
CA SER A 17 -36.47 44.53 32.63
C SER A 17 -34.94 44.21 32.65
N VAL A 18 -34.27 44.46 33.79
CA VAL A 18 -32.84 44.18 33.94
C VAL A 18 -32.59 42.65 34.07
N MET A 19 -33.51 41.93 34.72
CA MET A 19 -33.39 40.45 34.75
C MET A 19 -33.65 39.79 33.40
N ALA A 20 -34.59 40.33 32.60
CA ALA A 20 -34.85 39.82 31.24
C ALA A 20 -33.69 40.06 30.30
N THR A 21 -32.96 41.16 30.46
CA THR A 21 -31.78 41.52 29.61
C THR A 21 -30.55 40.68 30.01
N LEU A 22 -30.42 40.24 31.26
CA LEU A 22 -29.33 39.38 31.72
C LEU A 22 -29.51 37.89 31.35
N LEU A 23 -30.76 37.47 31.07
CA LEU A 23 -31.05 36.08 30.67
C LEU A 23 -30.89 35.84 29.15
N VAL A 24 -30.77 36.90 28.33
CA VAL A 24 -30.63 36.77 26.83
C VAL A 24 -29.18 36.82 26.37
N SER A 25 -28.21 37.13 27.24
CA SER A 25 -26.81 37.28 26.83
C SER A 25 -25.86 36.20 27.36
N GLN A 26 -26.34 34.99 27.62
CA GLN A 26 -25.44 33.86 27.76
C GLN A 26 -25.12 33.34 26.35
N PRO A 27 -23.88 33.41 25.84
CA PRO A 27 -23.53 32.73 24.59
C PRO A 27 -23.74 31.23 24.83
N ASN A 28 -24.55 30.64 23.96
CA ASN A 28 -24.89 29.23 23.99
C ASN A 28 -23.58 28.43 23.89
N ARG A 29 -23.03 27.95 24.98
CA ARG A 29 -21.79 27.15 25.07
C ARG A 29 -21.88 25.84 24.29
N GLU A 30 -23.09 25.42 23.92
CA GLU A 30 -23.32 24.18 23.17
C GLU A 30 -23.06 24.33 21.67
N VAL A 31 -23.12 25.57 21.11
CA VAL A 31 -22.85 25.78 19.69
C VAL A 31 -21.37 25.63 19.33
N TRP A 32 -20.47 25.96 20.28
CA TRP A 32 -19.02 25.78 20.03
C TRP A 32 -18.52 24.35 20.22
N ALA A 33 -19.25 23.52 20.95
CA ALA A 33 -18.90 22.11 21.14
C ALA A 33 -19.30 21.22 19.97
N THR A 34 -20.28 21.66 19.16
CA THR A 34 -20.77 20.91 17.99
C THR A 34 -20.00 21.22 16.71
N GLU A 35 -19.39 22.41 16.59
CA GLU A 35 -18.59 22.77 15.42
C GLU A 35 -17.13 22.25 15.49
N VAL A 36 -16.63 21.91 16.68
CA VAL A 36 -15.26 21.35 16.82
C VAL A 36 -15.21 19.83 16.59
N GLN A 37 -16.36 19.14 16.44
CA GLN A 37 -16.41 17.68 16.29
C GLN A 37 -16.57 17.19 14.86
N SER A 38 -16.47 18.03 13.84
CA SER A 38 -16.65 17.59 12.44
C SER A 38 -15.58 18.05 11.46
N GLU A 39 -14.36 18.34 11.91
CA GLU A 39 -13.23 18.09 11.04
C GLU A 39 -12.86 16.61 11.19
N ALA A 40 -13.71 15.74 10.67
CA ALA A 40 -13.27 14.41 10.24
C ALA A 40 -12.15 14.71 9.25
N GLN A 41 -10.91 14.52 9.69
CA GLN A 41 -9.74 14.65 8.84
C GLN A 41 -10.01 13.78 7.62
N GLU A 42 -10.19 14.42 6.44
CA GLU A 42 -10.42 13.69 5.20
C GLU A 42 -9.40 12.58 5.11
N PRO A 43 -9.81 11.32 4.90
CA PRO A 43 -8.87 10.21 4.89
C PRO A 43 -7.79 10.50 3.86
N TYR A 44 -6.52 10.35 4.26
CA TYR A 44 -5.39 10.55 3.35
C TYR A 44 -5.56 9.62 2.14
N LEU A 45 -5.79 10.22 0.97
CA LEU A 45 -5.97 9.51 -0.29
C LEU A 45 -4.63 9.42 -1.03
N ILE A 46 -4.18 8.20 -1.31
CA ILE A 46 -2.98 7.92 -2.10
C ILE A 46 -3.31 8.01 -3.60
N SER A 47 -4.43 7.38 -3.99
CA SER A 47 -4.89 7.30 -5.37
C SER A 47 -6.41 7.11 -5.43
N GLN A 48 -6.99 7.29 -6.61
CA GLN A 48 -8.40 6.96 -6.88
C GLN A 48 -8.73 5.46 -6.71
N TYR A 49 -7.72 4.60 -6.58
CA TYR A 49 -7.86 3.15 -6.47
C TYR A 49 -7.76 2.62 -5.04
N ASP A 50 -7.64 3.48 -4.03
CA ASP A 50 -7.41 3.06 -2.65
C ASP A 50 -8.49 2.11 -2.13
N LYS A 51 -9.76 2.39 -2.44
CA LYS A 51 -10.87 1.50 -2.09
C LYS A 51 -10.73 0.12 -2.73
N LEU A 52 -10.38 0.07 -4.02
CA LEU A 52 -10.14 -1.18 -4.74
C LEU A 52 -8.97 -1.96 -4.12
N PHE A 53 -7.86 -1.29 -3.82
CA PHE A 53 -6.72 -1.94 -3.17
C PHE A 53 -7.09 -2.50 -1.79
N GLN A 54 -7.92 -1.80 -1.01
CA GLN A 54 -8.41 -2.28 0.28
C GLN A 54 -9.30 -3.52 0.12
N GLU A 55 -10.25 -3.51 -0.83
CA GLU A 55 -11.14 -4.64 -1.13
C GLU A 55 -10.33 -5.87 -1.57
N VAL A 56 -9.50 -5.74 -2.59
CA VAL A 56 -8.66 -6.84 -3.09
C VAL A 56 -7.63 -7.28 -2.06
N GLY A 57 -6.98 -6.33 -1.38
CA GLY A 57 -6.03 -6.64 -0.32
C GLY A 57 -6.65 -7.46 0.80
N GLY A 58 -7.88 -7.14 1.20
CA GLY A 58 -8.66 -7.90 2.19
C GLY A 58 -9.02 -9.31 1.71
N GLU A 59 -9.41 -9.46 0.43
CA GLU A 59 -9.75 -10.75 -0.17
C GLU A 59 -8.54 -11.71 -0.24
N TYR A 60 -7.39 -11.18 -0.66
CA TYR A 60 -6.17 -11.97 -0.86
C TYR A 60 -5.19 -11.94 0.32
N GLY A 61 -5.53 -11.27 1.42
CA GLY A 61 -4.63 -11.16 2.59
C GLY A 61 -3.32 -10.44 2.28
N VAL A 62 -3.34 -9.45 1.38
CA VAL A 62 -2.20 -8.62 0.99
C VAL A 62 -2.41 -7.21 1.52
N ASP A 63 -1.38 -6.61 2.14
CA ASP A 63 -1.46 -5.21 2.58
C ASP A 63 -1.76 -4.30 1.39
N TRP A 64 -2.90 -3.59 1.45
CA TRP A 64 -3.35 -2.71 0.37
C TRP A 64 -2.35 -1.57 0.06
N LEU A 65 -1.57 -1.14 1.05
CA LEU A 65 -0.50 -0.15 0.86
C LEU A 65 0.65 -0.72 0.01
N LEU A 66 0.89 -2.04 0.10
CA LEU A 66 1.85 -2.71 -0.77
C LEU A 66 1.33 -2.76 -2.20
N LEU A 67 0.04 -3.11 -2.42
CA LEU A 67 -0.58 -3.06 -3.75
C LEU A 67 -0.50 -1.65 -4.36
N SER A 68 -0.83 -0.63 -3.57
CA SER A 68 -0.71 0.77 -3.99
C SER A 68 0.74 1.16 -4.33
N ALA A 69 1.73 0.70 -3.55
CA ALA A 69 3.14 0.99 -3.80
C ALA A 69 3.65 0.31 -5.09
N ILE A 70 3.20 -0.91 -5.37
CA ILE A 70 3.48 -1.62 -6.63
C ILE A 70 2.87 -0.87 -7.80
N ALA A 71 1.57 -0.53 -7.76
CA ALA A 71 0.90 0.21 -8.83
C ALA A 71 1.58 1.55 -9.13
N ARG A 72 2.04 2.26 -8.09
CA ARG A 72 2.82 3.48 -8.24
C ARG A 72 4.16 3.25 -8.93
N ALA A 73 4.84 2.15 -8.60
CA ALA A 73 6.15 1.83 -9.17
C ALA A 73 6.05 1.33 -10.61
N GLU A 74 4.98 0.59 -10.95
CA GLU A 74 4.77 -0.08 -12.23
C GLU A 74 4.21 0.85 -13.31
N SER A 75 3.18 1.61 -12.99
CA SER A 75 2.45 2.40 -13.98
C SER A 75 2.22 3.85 -13.61
N GLU A 76 2.62 4.29 -12.41
CA GLU A 76 2.20 5.58 -11.83
C GLU A 76 0.67 5.71 -11.79
N PHE A 77 -0.02 4.62 -11.46
CA PHE A 77 -1.48 4.49 -11.45
C PHE A 77 -2.16 4.62 -12.82
N ARG A 78 -1.47 4.38 -13.93
CA ARG A 78 -2.08 4.37 -15.26
C ARG A 78 -2.61 2.98 -15.60
N PHE A 79 -3.93 2.86 -15.66
CA PHE A 79 -4.60 1.58 -15.91
C PHE A 79 -4.41 1.06 -17.34
N ASP A 80 -4.15 1.95 -18.29
CA ASP A 80 -3.97 1.66 -19.71
C ASP A 80 -2.50 1.51 -20.12
N ALA A 81 -1.57 1.49 -19.17
CA ALA A 81 -0.15 1.40 -19.45
C ALA A 81 0.20 0.07 -20.13
N VAL A 82 1.02 0.16 -21.16
CA VAL A 82 1.65 -1.00 -21.82
C VAL A 82 3.14 -0.75 -21.93
N SER A 83 3.95 -1.64 -21.35
CA SER A 83 5.41 -1.52 -21.39
C SER A 83 5.98 -1.98 -22.74
N LYS A 84 7.26 -1.65 -23.01
CA LYS A 84 7.97 -2.14 -24.20
C LYS A 84 8.06 -3.67 -24.23
N ALA A 85 8.13 -4.32 -23.08
CA ALA A 85 8.14 -5.77 -22.93
C ALA A 85 6.75 -6.41 -23.06
N GLY A 86 5.68 -5.59 -23.14
CA GLY A 86 4.30 -6.05 -23.30
C GLY A 86 3.55 -6.27 -21.99
N ALA A 87 4.08 -5.87 -20.84
CA ALA A 87 3.34 -5.85 -19.58
C ALA A 87 2.18 -4.85 -19.65
N VAL A 88 1.04 -5.16 -19.03
CA VAL A 88 -0.23 -4.46 -19.23
C VAL A 88 -0.84 -4.02 -17.91
N GLY A 89 -1.41 -2.81 -17.92
CA GLY A 89 -2.32 -2.31 -16.91
C GLY A 89 -1.65 -1.72 -15.69
N LEU A 90 -2.47 -1.47 -14.68
CA LEU A 90 -2.10 -0.78 -13.43
C LEU A 90 -0.91 -1.43 -12.72
N MET A 91 -0.91 -2.77 -12.67
CA MET A 91 0.07 -3.61 -11.97
C MET A 91 1.12 -4.21 -12.92
N GLN A 92 1.12 -3.84 -14.20
CA GLN A 92 2.07 -4.30 -15.23
C GLN A 92 2.21 -5.82 -15.29
N ILE A 93 1.08 -6.51 -15.45
CA ILE A 93 1.05 -7.98 -15.56
C ILE A 93 1.47 -8.40 -16.97
N MET A 94 2.39 -9.36 -17.07
CA MET A 94 2.76 -9.98 -18.33
C MET A 94 1.61 -10.86 -18.85
N PRO A 95 1.23 -10.77 -20.15
CA PRO A 95 0.17 -11.60 -20.71
C PRO A 95 0.42 -13.11 -20.59
N SER A 96 1.69 -13.55 -20.56
CA SER A 96 2.04 -14.95 -20.33
C SER A 96 1.69 -15.41 -18.92
N VAL A 97 1.88 -14.54 -17.91
CA VAL A 97 1.50 -14.80 -16.51
C VAL A 97 -0.02 -14.84 -16.38
N ALA A 98 -0.73 -13.85 -16.93
CA ALA A 98 -2.19 -13.84 -16.94
C ALA A 98 -2.77 -15.14 -17.55
N ARG A 99 -2.21 -15.57 -18.69
CA ARG A 99 -2.66 -16.79 -19.37
C ARG A 99 -2.43 -18.05 -18.53
N SER A 100 -1.32 -18.16 -17.81
CA SER A 100 -1.10 -19.30 -16.91
C SER A 100 -2.10 -19.36 -15.75
N MET A 101 -2.75 -18.22 -15.44
CA MET A 101 -3.81 -18.10 -14.43
C MET A 101 -5.23 -18.12 -15.03
N GLY A 102 -5.35 -18.39 -16.35
CA GLY A 102 -6.65 -18.52 -17.04
C GLY A 102 -7.25 -17.21 -17.54
N TYR A 103 -6.46 -16.14 -17.65
CA TYR A 103 -6.91 -14.83 -18.13
C TYR A 103 -6.35 -14.51 -19.51
N GLU A 104 -7.15 -13.83 -20.33
CA GLU A 104 -6.72 -13.30 -21.62
C GLU A 104 -6.11 -11.88 -21.47
N ARG A 105 -5.29 -11.48 -22.47
CA ARG A 105 -4.60 -10.20 -22.44
C ARG A 105 -5.55 -9.01 -22.30
N GLU A 106 -6.70 -9.06 -22.94
CA GLU A 106 -7.72 -7.99 -22.96
C GLU A 106 -8.29 -7.72 -21.57
N GLN A 107 -8.38 -8.75 -20.72
CA GLN A 107 -8.86 -8.64 -19.35
C GLN A 107 -7.88 -7.89 -18.44
N LEU A 108 -6.62 -7.77 -18.83
CA LEU A 108 -5.62 -6.99 -18.08
C LEU A 108 -5.86 -5.47 -18.11
N PHE A 109 -6.72 -4.96 -19.00
CA PHE A 109 -7.13 -3.57 -19.00
C PHE A 109 -8.29 -3.29 -18.02
N ASP A 110 -8.96 -4.32 -17.52
CA ASP A 110 -9.88 -4.21 -16.40
C ASP A 110 -9.09 -4.06 -15.09
N VAL A 111 -9.32 -2.94 -14.41
CA VAL A 111 -8.52 -2.56 -13.24
C VAL A 111 -8.67 -3.55 -12.09
N GLN A 112 -9.89 -4.04 -11.85
CA GLN A 112 -10.15 -5.00 -10.77
C GLN A 112 -9.46 -6.33 -11.04
N THR A 113 -9.59 -6.86 -12.24
CA THR A 113 -8.92 -8.10 -12.68
C THR A 113 -7.40 -7.96 -12.60
N ASN A 114 -6.86 -6.83 -13.06
CA ASN A 114 -5.41 -6.58 -13.06
C ASN A 114 -4.83 -6.56 -11.63
N VAL A 115 -5.52 -5.91 -10.68
CA VAL A 115 -5.11 -5.87 -9.27
C VAL A 115 -5.30 -7.23 -8.59
N ALA A 116 -6.37 -7.96 -8.89
CA ALA A 116 -6.62 -9.30 -8.33
C ALA A 116 -5.54 -10.31 -8.76
N ILE A 117 -5.16 -10.31 -10.05
CA ILE A 117 -4.05 -11.14 -10.56
C ILE A 117 -2.74 -10.79 -9.83
N ALA A 118 -2.43 -9.51 -9.64
CA ALA A 118 -1.24 -9.09 -8.90
C ALA A 118 -1.24 -9.58 -7.46
N ALA A 119 -2.36 -9.45 -6.76
CA ALA A 119 -2.50 -9.91 -5.38
C ALA A 119 -2.34 -11.43 -5.27
N GLN A 120 -2.95 -12.20 -6.17
CA GLN A 120 -2.79 -13.65 -6.25
C GLN A 120 -1.32 -14.02 -6.51
N LEU A 121 -0.64 -13.35 -7.45
CA LEU A 121 0.77 -13.58 -7.75
C LEU A 121 1.69 -13.32 -6.54
N LEU A 122 1.41 -12.28 -5.75
CA LEU A 122 2.14 -12.02 -4.51
C LEU A 122 1.96 -13.13 -3.49
N GLN A 123 0.73 -13.67 -3.33
CA GLN A 123 0.47 -14.82 -2.46
C GLN A 123 1.20 -16.08 -2.94
N GLU A 124 1.12 -16.39 -4.24
CA GLU A 124 1.79 -17.56 -4.83
C GLU A 124 3.31 -17.47 -4.63
N ASN A 125 3.91 -16.31 -4.88
CA ASN A 125 5.33 -16.06 -4.65
C ASN A 125 5.70 -16.28 -3.19
N ASN A 126 4.91 -15.78 -2.24
CA ASN A 126 5.14 -16.00 -0.81
C ASN A 126 5.08 -17.48 -0.46
N ALA A 127 4.11 -18.21 -0.95
CA ALA A 127 3.96 -19.64 -0.71
C ALA A 127 5.14 -20.45 -1.30
N MET A 128 5.56 -20.14 -2.52
CA MET A 128 6.68 -20.82 -3.20
C MET A 128 8.03 -20.57 -2.52
N LEU A 129 8.23 -19.43 -1.90
CA LEU A 129 9.46 -19.07 -1.18
C LEU A 129 9.71 -19.97 0.05
N ARG A 130 8.67 -20.59 0.64
CA ARG A 130 8.73 -21.48 1.80
C ARG A 130 9.59 -20.90 2.94
N LEU A 131 9.40 -19.62 3.23
CA LEU A 131 10.09 -18.95 4.33
C LEU A 131 9.52 -19.42 5.67
N ALA A 132 10.39 -19.58 6.68
CA ALA A 132 9.97 -20.05 8.00
C ALA A 132 8.92 -19.11 8.64
N GLU A 133 8.14 -19.67 9.55
CA GLU A 133 7.29 -18.88 10.45
C GLU A 133 8.20 -17.99 11.32
N GLY A 134 7.80 -16.72 11.51
CA GLY A 134 8.63 -15.72 12.21
C GLY A 134 9.80 -15.16 11.40
N PHE A 135 9.86 -15.45 10.08
CA PHE A 135 10.82 -14.81 9.18
C PHE A 135 10.63 -13.30 9.20
N ASP A 136 11.73 -12.53 9.15
CA ASP A 136 11.66 -11.07 9.10
C ASP A 136 10.75 -10.58 7.98
N GLU A 137 9.72 -9.81 8.32
CA GLU A 137 8.69 -9.40 7.36
C GLU A 137 9.25 -8.45 6.29
N THR A 138 10.23 -7.62 6.64
CA THR A 138 10.87 -6.72 5.66
C THR A 138 11.68 -7.51 4.63
N GLU A 139 12.40 -8.54 5.07
CA GLU A 139 13.11 -9.44 4.16
C GLU A 139 12.13 -10.27 3.32
N ARG A 140 11.05 -10.79 3.93
CA ARG A 140 9.97 -11.49 3.22
C ARG A 140 9.41 -10.68 2.06
N LEU A 141 9.05 -9.43 2.31
CA LEU A 141 8.52 -8.52 1.27
C LEU A 141 9.52 -8.29 0.15
N LYS A 142 10.81 -8.12 0.46
CA LYS A 142 11.85 -7.96 -0.57
C LYS A 142 11.95 -9.18 -1.48
N PHE A 143 11.89 -10.40 -0.92
CA PHE A 143 11.89 -11.63 -1.71
C PHE A 143 10.63 -11.76 -2.57
N ILE A 144 9.45 -11.47 -2.03
CA ILE A 144 8.18 -11.50 -2.77
C ILE A 144 8.23 -10.52 -3.95
N LEU A 145 8.71 -9.29 -3.73
CA LEU A 145 8.84 -8.26 -4.77
C LEU A 145 9.88 -8.65 -5.85
N ALA A 146 10.99 -9.26 -5.44
CA ALA A 146 11.97 -9.77 -6.38
C ALA A 146 11.38 -10.89 -7.26
N CYS A 147 10.59 -11.80 -6.68
CA CYS A 147 9.86 -12.83 -7.43
C CYS A 147 8.80 -12.22 -8.36
N TYR A 148 8.14 -11.15 -7.94
CA TYR A 148 7.15 -10.44 -8.77
C TYR A 148 7.79 -9.87 -10.04
N ASN A 149 8.96 -9.23 -9.90
CA ASN A 149 9.65 -8.57 -11.02
C ASN A 149 10.48 -9.55 -11.89
N ALA A 150 11.33 -10.38 -11.27
CA ALA A 150 12.26 -11.27 -11.99
C ALA A 150 11.68 -12.67 -12.26
N GLY A 151 10.60 -13.05 -11.57
CA GLY A 151 10.09 -14.40 -11.52
C GLY A 151 10.74 -15.25 -10.41
N TYR A 152 9.94 -16.12 -9.81
CA TYR A 152 10.36 -17.01 -8.72
C TYR A 152 11.63 -17.82 -9.03
N SER A 153 11.74 -18.38 -10.25
CA SER A 153 12.85 -19.29 -10.62
C SER A 153 14.20 -18.61 -10.47
N ARG A 154 14.34 -17.33 -10.87
CA ARG A 154 15.60 -16.57 -10.77
C ARG A 154 16.00 -16.32 -9.31
N VAL A 155 15.03 -15.93 -8.49
CA VAL A 155 15.26 -15.72 -7.05
C VAL A 155 15.59 -17.04 -6.35
N ALA A 156 14.95 -18.13 -6.75
CA ALA A 156 15.23 -19.46 -6.23
C ALA A 156 16.64 -19.93 -6.61
N ASP A 157 17.12 -19.66 -7.82
CA ASP A 157 18.48 -19.95 -8.26
C ASP A 157 19.52 -19.18 -7.45
N ALA A 158 19.34 -17.88 -7.31
CA ALA A 158 20.22 -17.05 -6.47
C ALA A 158 20.28 -17.54 -5.01
N ARG A 159 19.12 -17.97 -4.44
CA ARG A 159 19.08 -18.57 -3.10
C ARG A 159 19.77 -19.95 -3.04
N ARG A 160 19.73 -20.75 -4.11
CA ARG A 160 20.47 -22.05 -4.17
C ARG A 160 21.98 -21.81 -4.23
N LEU A 161 22.44 -20.86 -5.03
CA LEU A 161 23.83 -20.44 -5.07
C LEU A 161 24.33 -19.95 -3.70
N ALA A 162 23.58 -19.07 -3.04
CA ALA A 162 23.92 -18.59 -1.70
C ALA A 162 24.08 -19.77 -0.70
N ARG A 163 23.17 -20.74 -0.72
CA ARG A 163 23.29 -21.94 0.14
C ARG A 163 24.49 -22.80 -0.22
N PHE A 164 24.76 -22.96 -1.51
CA PHE A 164 25.90 -23.75 -1.97
C PHE A 164 27.24 -23.17 -1.48
N HIS A 165 27.35 -21.83 -1.46
CA HIS A 165 28.51 -21.11 -0.93
C HIS A 165 28.47 -20.86 0.59
N GLU A 166 27.55 -21.52 1.31
CA GLU A 166 27.37 -21.40 2.76
C GLU A 166 27.02 -19.97 3.23
N ASP A 167 26.50 -19.14 2.32
CA ASP A 167 26.08 -17.78 2.61
C ASP A 167 24.60 -17.72 3.05
N ASN A 168 24.21 -16.59 3.64
CA ASN A 168 22.86 -16.41 4.17
C ASN A 168 21.79 -16.22 3.07
N ALA A 169 21.22 -17.34 2.59
CA ALA A 169 20.15 -17.35 1.60
C ALA A 169 18.81 -16.75 2.08
N ASN A 170 18.75 -16.27 3.32
CA ASN A 170 17.58 -15.65 3.94
C ASN A 170 17.75 -14.12 4.12
N GLN A 171 18.81 -13.55 3.61
CA GLN A 171 19.06 -12.12 3.60
C GLN A 171 19.05 -11.59 2.17
N TRP A 172 18.17 -10.62 1.90
CA TRP A 172 18.00 -10.08 0.55
C TRP A 172 19.32 -9.53 -0.03
N GLY A 173 20.12 -8.81 0.76
CA GLY A 173 21.40 -8.26 0.28
C GLY A 173 22.34 -9.33 -0.25
N THR A 174 22.44 -10.48 0.42
CA THR A 174 23.21 -11.64 -0.03
C THR A 174 22.65 -12.22 -1.33
N VAL A 175 21.34 -12.48 -1.36
CA VAL A 175 20.69 -13.11 -2.54
C VAL A 175 20.70 -12.17 -3.74
N ALA A 176 20.59 -10.85 -3.54
CA ALA A 176 20.71 -9.86 -4.60
C ALA A 176 22.10 -9.94 -5.29
N GLY A 177 23.19 -10.11 -4.53
CA GLY A 177 24.51 -10.33 -5.11
C GLY A 177 24.58 -11.60 -5.95
N TYR A 178 24.00 -12.71 -5.49
CA TYR A 178 23.93 -13.93 -6.30
C TYR A 178 22.99 -13.79 -7.52
N LEU A 179 21.97 -12.94 -7.45
CA LEU A 179 21.13 -12.63 -8.59
C LEU A 179 21.91 -11.87 -9.69
N GLU A 180 22.87 -11.00 -9.30
CA GLU A 180 23.78 -10.34 -10.24
C GLU A 180 24.74 -11.33 -10.90
N LEU A 181 25.27 -12.27 -10.12
CA LEU A 181 26.18 -13.30 -10.63
C LEU A 181 25.52 -14.26 -11.64
N LEU A 182 24.20 -14.38 -11.67
CA LEU A 182 23.51 -15.17 -12.71
C LEU A 182 23.68 -14.62 -14.14
N SER A 183 24.27 -13.43 -14.33
CA SER A 183 24.68 -12.94 -15.66
C SER A 183 26.02 -13.54 -16.13
N GLU A 184 26.77 -14.15 -15.23
CA GLU A 184 28.07 -14.75 -15.53
C GLU A 184 27.89 -16.24 -15.82
N PRO A 185 28.47 -16.76 -16.95
CA PRO A 185 28.31 -18.17 -17.34
C PRO A 185 28.72 -19.16 -16.25
N GLU A 186 29.78 -18.87 -15.50
CA GLU A 186 30.26 -19.71 -14.40
C GLU A 186 29.16 -19.99 -13.34
N PHE A 187 28.36 -18.98 -13.01
CA PHE A 187 27.28 -19.11 -12.04
C PHE A 187 25.97 -19.60 -12.70
N ALA A 188 25.68 -19.14 -13.90
CA ALA A 188 24.46 -19.50 -14.62
C ALA A 188 24.42 -20.99 -15.04
N GLU A 189 25.58 -21.59 -15.34
CA GLU A 189 25.73 -23.01 -15.70
C GLU A 189 26.02 -23.91 -14.48
N HIS A 190 26.06 -23.33 -13.26
CA HIS A 190 26.33 -24.10 -12.04
C HIS A 190 25.24 -25.14 -11.80
N GLU A 191 25.59 -26.34 -11.31
CA GLU A 191 24.69 -27.50 -11.15
C GLU A 191 23.44 -27.23 -10.31
N VAL A 192 23.47 -26.25 -9.38
CA VAL A 192 22.32 -25.89 -8.55
C VAL A 192 21.38 -24.89 -9.23
N VAL A 193 21.77 -24.30 -10.36
CA VAL A 193 20.97 -23.35 -11.13
C VAL A 193 20.08 -24.07 -12.12
N GLN A 194 18.82 -23.69 -12.22
CA GLN A 194 17.82 -24.36 -13.05
C GLN A 194 17.30 -23.50 -14.20
N SER A 195 17.38 -22.18 -14.08
CA SER A 195 16.82 -21.25 -15.07
C SER A 195 17.88 -20.64 -15.99
N GLY A 196 19.18 -20.87 -15.74
CA GLY A 196 20.28 -20.36 -16.54
C GLY A 196 20.51 -18.85 -16.38
N GLU A 197 21.12 -18.22 -17.39
CA GLU A 197 21.52 -16.81 -17.37
C GLU A 197 20.38 -15.85 -17.08
N PHE A 198 20.70 -14.78 -16.33
CA PHE A 198 19.76 -13.70 -16.01
C PHE A 198 20.46 -12.33 -16.03
N TYR A 199 20.03 -11.45 -16.93
CA TYR A 199 20.59 -10.10 -17.13
C TYR A 199 19.72 -8.97 -16.54
N GLY A 200 18.62 -9.30 -15.84
CA GLY A 200 17.67 -8.34 -15.27
C GLY A 200 17.89 -8.00 -13.79
N SER A 201 19.02 -8.39 -13.21
CA SER A 201 19.31 -8.27 -11.78
C SER A 201 19.32 -6.83 -11.27
N GLU A 202 19.98 -5.92 -12.01
CA GLU A 202 20.05 -4.50 -11.66
C GLU A 202 18.65 -3.87 -11.61
N GLU A 203 17.80 -4.15 -12.60
CA GLU A 203 16.41 -3.68 -12.63
C GLU A 203 15.63 -4.22 -11.43
N THR A 204 15.76 -5.53 -11.15
CA THR A 204 15.07 -6.18 -10.04
C THR A 204 15.47 -5.61 -8.69
N ILE A 205 16.75 -5.39 -8.45
CA ILE A 205 17.28 -4.81 -7.21
C ILE A 205 16.78 -3.38 -7.03
N ALA A 206 16.84 -2.58 -8.10
CA ALA A 206 16.32 -1.22 -8.12
C ALA A 206 14.80 -1.18 -7.87
N TYR A 207 14.07 -2.11 -8.47
CA TYR A 207 12.62 -2.27 -8.29
C TYR A 207 12.25 -2.55 -6.83
N VAL A 208 12.87 -3.56 -6.22
CA VAL A 208 12.65 -3.89 -4.80
C VAL A 208 12.90 -2.68 -3.91
N GLY A 209 14.03 -1.99 -4.13
CA GLY A 209 14.36 -0.77 -3.37
C GLY A 209 13.33 0.35 -3.57
N ARG A 210 12.85 0.55 -4.79
CA ARG A 210 11.84 1.57 -5.14
C ARG A 210 10.50 1.28 -4.48
N VAL A 211 9.96 0.05 -4.62
CA VAL A 211 8.67 -0.32 -4.02
C VAL A 211 8.73 -0.24 -2.49
N MET A 212 9.77 -0.79 -1.87
CA MET A 212 9.93 -0.76 -0.40
C MET A 212 10.02 0.67 0.15
N ARG A 213 10.64 1.60 -0.59
CA ARG A 213 10.68 3.03 -0.20
C ARG A 213 9.29 3.67 -0.29
N ILE A 214 8.53 3.42 -1.37
CA ILE A 214 7.16 3.93 -1.55
C ILE A 214 6.26 3.37 -0.45
N TYR A 215 6.30 2.07 -0.22
CA TYR A 215 5.50 1.38 0.78
C TYR A 215 5.73 1.93 2.20
N ARG A 216 7.00 2.12 2.62
CA ARG A 216 7.32 2.74 3.91
C ARG A 216 6.78 4.16 4.01
N ASN A 217 6.88 4.95 2.94
CA ASN A 217 6.35 6.31 2.93
C ASN A 217 4.83 6.33 3.09
N TYR A 218 4.10 5.40 2.46
CA TYR A 218 2.65 5.29 2.60
C TYR A 218 2.26 4.86 4.01
N ARG A 219 2.91 3.86 4.57
CA ARG A 219 2.67 3.44 5.96
C ARG A 219 2.86 4.58 6.95
N ASN A 220 3.93 5.35 6.82
CA ASN A 220 4.20 6.47 7.72
C ASN A 220 3.16 7.60 7.64
N LYS A 221 2.47 7.75 6.50
CA LYS A 221 1.46 8.81 6.31
C LYS A 221 0.06 8.41 6.78
N ILE A 222 -0.25 7.12 6.77
CA ILE A 222 -1.59 6.61 7.11
C ILE A 222 -1.72 6.20 8.58
N VAL A 223 -0.60 5.86 9.23
CA VAL A 223 -0.56 5.47 10.66
C VAL A 223 -0.46 6.70 11.59
N LEU A 224 -0.33 7.92 11.04
CA LEU A 224 -0.39 9.19 11.78
C LEU A 224 -1.80 9.75 11.79
#